data_d16e127d8cc21e3db49e4f5e62f5c8fd
#
_entry.id   d16e127d8cc21e3db49e4f5e62f5c8fd
#
_cell.length_a   1.000
_cell.length_b   1.000
_cell.length_c   1.000
_cell.angle_alpha   90.00
_cell.angle_beta   90.00
_cell.angle_gamma   90.00
#
_symmetry.space_group_name_H-M   'P 1'
#
loop_
_entity.id
_entity.type
_entity.pdbx_description
1 polymer ?
#
loop_
_entity_poly.entity_id
_entity_poly.type
_entity_poly.pdbx_seq_one_letter_code
_entity_poly.pdbx_strand_id
1 'polypeptide(L)'
;MTRYVFVTGGVVSSLGKGIAAASLAAVLEARGIRVTLLKLDPYINVDPGTMSPFQHGEVFVTEDGAETDLDLGHYERFTHTTMKRTNNFTTGRVYNTVLRKERRGDYLGGTVQVIPHITDEIKRRVILGAGDADVAIVEIGGTVGDIEGLPFLEAARQLKVEMGSNRALLMHLTLVPYIATAGEIKTKPTQHSVKELRSIGLQPDILLCRCAVDIEESARKKISLFTNVEERAVIPLLDADSIYRIPGMLRDHHLDDFVVERFGLQCKAKADLSDWEDVLEREFSDTAGQVNVAMVGKYVDLLDAYKSLNEALKHAGLQNLTRVKVAYIDAEDIERKGTGLLEGMDAILVPGGFGDRGVEGKITAVRYARENRIPFLGICLGMHVALVEYARHVCGLAGADSTEMNPATPHPIVALITEWMTADGRTESRDESSDLGGTMRLGAQPCHLDAGSKVRAIYGKDTIMERHRHRYEINNNYLDQLRAAGMGIVGWSGDRSLVEMIELPDHPWFVACQFHPEFTSNPRGGHPLFTSYIEAAIAHARQ
;
A
#
# COMPACT_ATOMS: atom_id res chain seq x y z
N MET A 1 22.61 15.20 -11.84
CA MET A 1 23.08 13.90 -11.31
C MET A 1 22.33 13.60 -10.05
N THR A 2 21.72 12.42 -9.95
CA THR A 2 20.95 11.98 -8.78
C THR A 2 21.81 11.82 -7.53
N ARG A 3 21.29 12.23 -6.37
CA ARG A 3 21.86 12.02 -5.04
C ARG A 3 21.04 10.94 -4.33
N TYR A 4 21.67 10.27 -3.37
CA TYR A 4 21.07 9.08 -2.74
C TYR A 4 21.06 9.23 -1.22
N VAL A 5 19.92 9.00 -0.59
CA VAL A 5 19.80 8.85 0.85
C VAL A 5 19.44 7.40 1.13
N PHE A 6 20.41 6.61 1.60
CA PHE A 6 20.15 5.25 2.04
C PHE A 6 19.54 5.28 3.44
N VAL A 7 18.45 4.56 3.62
CA VAL A 7 17.72 4.49 4.89
C VAL A 7 17.83 3.07 5.44
N THR A 8 18.37 2.95 6.63
CA THR A 8 18.54 1.69 7.36
C THR A 8 17.90 1.77 8.73
N GLY A 9 17.60 0.64 9.35
CA GLY A 9 17.10 0.60 10.72
C GLY A 9 17.78 -0.47 11.55
N GLY A 10 17.85 -0.23 12.84
CA GLY A 10 18.42 -1.17 13.78
C GLY A 10 17.63 -1.26 15.08
N VAL A 11 18.07 -2.10 15.99
CA VAL A 11 17.47 -2.39 17.29
C VAL A 11 16.22 -3.29 17.19
N VAL A 12 15.16 -2.85 16.47
CA VAL A 12 13.90 -3.60 16.33
C VAL A 12 13.30 -3.41 14.94
N SER A 13 12.45 -4.35 14.52
CA SER A 13 11.58 -4.19 13.34
C SER A 13 10.47 -3.17 13.61
N SER A 14 9.74 -2.77 12.57
CA SER A 14 8.60 -1.84 12.67
C SER A 14 8.93 -0.48 13.30
N LEU A 15 10.19 -0.03 13.16
CA LEU A 15 10.68 1.23 13.72
C LEU A 15 10.11 2.47 12.97
N GLY A 16 9.52 2.25 11.79
CA GLY A 16 8.92 3.31 10.98
C GLY A 16 9.83 3.84 9.88
N LYS A 17 10.74 3.01 9.34
CA LYS A 17 11.63 3.38 8.21
C LYS A 17 10.87 3.94 7.02
N GLY A 18 9.80 3.23 6.57
CA GLY A 18 8.98 3.63 5.42
C GLY A 18 8.37 5.01 5.60
N ILE A 19 7.76 5.26 6.76
CA ILE A 19 7.16 6.56 7.08
C ILE A 19 8.23 7.66 7.18
N ALA A 20 9.39 7.38 7.78
CA ALA A 20 10.48 8.36 7.88
C ALA A 20 11.07 8.70 6.50
N ALA A 21 11.25 7.68 5.64
CA ALA A 21 11.69 7.86 4.26
C ALA A 21 10.68 8.67 3.44
N ALA A 22 9.39 8.32 3.52
CA ALA A 22 8.30 9.03 2.85
C ALA A 22 8.17 10.48 3.35
N SER A 23 8.31 10.71 4.66
CA SER A 23 8.25 12.05 5.26
C SER A 23 9.41 12.92 4.82
N LEU A 24 10.64 12.38 4.78
CA LEU A 24 11.78 13.11 4.23
C LEU A 24 11.56 13.45 2.74
N ALA A 25 11.04 12.51 1.96
CA ALA A 25 10.69 12.76 0.56
C ALA A 25 9.68 13.89 0.42
N ALA A 26 8.61 13.88 1.23
CA ALA A 26 7.58 14.93 1.23
C ALA A 26 8.15 16.31 1.54
N VAL A 27 9.03 16.42 2.55
CA VAL A 27 9.67 17.71 2.91
C VAL A 27 10.60 18.21 1.81
N LEU A 28 11.37 17.30 1.16
CA LEU A 28 12.23 17.68 0.03
C LEU A 28 11.41 18.06 -1.20
N GLU A 29 10.32 17.35 -1.49
CA GLU A 29 9.37 17.67 -2.58
C GLU A 29 8.72 19.05 -2.36
N ALA A 30 8.34 19.39 -1.13
CA ALA A 30 7.80 20.70 -0.75
C ALA A 30 8.80 21.85 -0.99
N ARG A 31 10.10 21.55 -1.03
CA ARG A 31 11.15 22.49 -1.45
C ARG A 31 11.35 22.57 -2.96
N GLY A 32 10.57 21.82 -3.74
CA GLY A 32 10.65 21.77 -5.20
C GLY A 32 11.74 20.85 -5.74
N ILE A 33 12.23 19.91 -4.93
CA ILE A 33 13.21 18.88 -5.32
C ILE A 33 12.43 17.70 -5.87
N ARG A 34 12.83 17.19 -7.04
CA ARG A 34 12.24 15.95 -7.61
C ARG A 34 12.77 14.76 -6.84
N VAL A 35 11.87 14.06 -6.19
CA VAL A 35 12.21 12.91 -5.35
C VAL A 35 11.67 11.61 -5.95
N THR A 36 12.33 10.50 -5.61
CA THR A 36 11.80 9.14 -5.78
C THR A 36 12.21 8.28 -4.59
N LEU A 37 11.46 7.22 -4.34
CA LEU A 37 11.76 6.28 -3.26
C LEU A 37 11.93 4.88 -3.84
N LEU A 38 12.80 4.10 -3.21
CA LEU A 38 13.03 2.71 -3.55
C LEU A 38 12.95 1.86 -2.27
N LYS A 39 12.32 0.70 -2.38
CA LYS A 39 12.26 -0.33 -1.33
C LYS A 39 13.07 -1.54 -1.73
N LEU A 40 13.99 -1.95 -0.87
CA LEU A 40 14.84 -3.13 -1.01
C LEU A 40 14.47 -4.13 0.06
N ASP A 41 13.88 -5.26 -0.33
CA ASP A 41 13.36 -6.27 0.59
C ASP A 41 14.30 -7.47 0.69
N PRO A 42 14.79 -7.82 1.89
CA PRO A 42 15.82 -8.85 2.05
C PRO A 42 15.31 -10.29 1.93
N TYR A 43 14.01 -10.52 1.77
CA TYR A 43 13.48 -11.88 1.63
C TYR A 43 13.75 -12.49 0.25
N ILE A 44 13.69 -13.85 0.18
CA ILE A 44 14.04 -14.66 -1.00
C ILE A 44 12.88 -14.79 -2.00
N ASN A 45 11.66 -14.43 -1.64
CA ASN A 45 10.54 -14.39 -2.58
C ASN A 45 10.87 -13.47 -3.76
N VAL A 46 10.49 -13.86 -4.97
CA VAL A 46 10.75 -13.07 -6.19
C VAL A 46 9.97 -11.74 -6.17
N ASP A 47 8.74 -11.81 -5.67
CA ASP A 47 7.87 -10.68 -5.35
C ASP A 47 6.90 -11.07 -4.22
N PRO A 48 6.15 -10.11 -3.64
CA PRO A 48 5.21 -10.40 -2.57
C PRO A 48 3.86 -10.96 -3.03
N GLY A 49 3.61 -11.10 -4.34
CA GLY A 49 2.29 -11.48 -4.89
C GLY A 49 1.73 -12.81 -4.37
N THR A 50 2.62 -13.76 -4.01
CA THR A 50 2.26 -15.07 -3.47
C THR A 50 2.42 -15.17 -1.95
N MET A 51 2.83 -14.08 -1.28
CA MET A 51 3.07 -14.09 0.17
C MET A 51 1.74 -13.98 0.92
N SER A 52 1.69 -14.60 2.09
CA SER A 52 0.53 -14.53 2.95
C SER A 52 0.37 -13.12 3.56
N PRO A 53 -0.80 -12.48 3.42
CA PRO A 53 -1.06 -11.20 4.08
C PRO A 53 -0.90 -11.24 5.61
N PHE A 54 -1.06 -12.41 6.24
CA PHE A 54 -0.82 -12.59 7.67
C PHE A 54 0.65 -12.40 8.08
N GLN A 55 1.59 -12.56 7.16
CA GLN A 55 3.02 -12.45 7.46
C GLN A 55 3.63 -11.12 7.00
N HIS A 56 3.13 -10.56 5.90
CA HIS A 56 3.74 -9.42 5.23
C HIS A 56 2.82 -8.20 5.05
N GLY A 57 1.57 -8.30 5.49
CA GLY A 57 0.57 -7.27 5.24
C GLY A 57 0.02 -7.32 3.81
N GLU A 58 -0.57 -6.22 3.36
CA GLU A 58 -1.15 -6.15 2.01
C GLU A 58 -0.08 -6.19 0.93
N VAL A 59 -0.48 -6.69 -0.23
CA VAL A 59 0.29 -6.55 -1.48
C VAL A 59 -0.17 -5.27 -2.18
N PHE A 60 0.71 -4.27 -2.22
CA PHE A 60 0.42 -3.02 -2.93
C PHE A 60 0.72 -3.18 -4.42
N VAL A 61 -0.15 -2.65 -5.28
CA VAL A 61 0.03 -2.73 -6.74
C VAL A 61 0.36 -1.34 -7.29
N THR A 62 1.48 -1.25 -8.01
CA THR A 62 1.91 -0.02 -8.67
C THR A 62 1.08 0.27 -9.93
N GLU A 63 1.21 1.49 -10.47
CA GLU A 63 0.52 1.89 -11.70
C GLU A 63 0.86 0.97 -12.89
N ASP A 64 2.13 0.57 -13.02
CA ASP A 64 2.61 -0.34 -14.07
C ASP A 64 2.46 -1.83 -13.73
N GLY A 65 1.65 -2.18 -12.73
CA GLY A 65 1.23 -3.54 -12.41
C GLY A 65 2.28 -4.39 -11.70
N ALA A 66 3.19 -3.80 -10.95
CA ALA A 66 4.04 -4.57 -10.06
C ALA A 66 3.34 -4.84 -8.73
N GLU A 67 3.39 -6.09 -8.26
CA GLU A 67 3.04 -6.47 -6.90
C GLU A 67 4.24 -6.17 -6.00
N THR A 68 4.02 -5.38 -4.95
CA THR A 68 5.09 -4.80 -4.13
C THR A 68 4.75 -4.81 -2.65
N ASP A 69 5.74 -4.47 -1.83
CA ASP A 69 5.57 -4.25 -0.40
C ASP A 69 4.64 -3.06 -0.12
N LEU A 70 3.93 -3.12 1.01
CA LEU A 70 2.96 -2.10 1.45
C LEU A 70 3.59 -0.70 1.66
N ASP A 71 4.91 -0.62 1.88
CA ASP A 71 5.61 0.65 2.06
C ASP A 71 5.51 1.56 0.82
N LEU A 72 5.36 0.99 -0.40
CA LEU A 72 5.15 1.78 -1.60
C LEU A 72 3.84 2.58 -1.54
N GLY A 73 2.83 2.05 -0.86
CA GLY A 73 1.61 2.78 -0.57
C GLY A 73 1.86 3.99 0.34
N HIS A 74 2.73 3.87 1.34
CA HIS A 74 3.14 5.01 2.14
C HIS A 74 3.86 6.07 1.29
N TYR A 75 4.75 5.64 0.39
CA TYR A 75 5.49 6.57 -0.48
C TYR A 75 4.54 7.40 -1.34
N GLU A 76 3.55 6.78 -1.99
CA GLU A 76 2.57 7.49 -2.83
C GLU A 76 1.62 8.38 -2.01
N ARG A 77 1.27 7.99 -0.78
CA ARG A 77 0.42 8.81 0.10
C ARG A 77 1.14 10.07 0.59
N PHE A 78 2.47 10.01 0.76
CA PHE A 78 3.26 11.12 1.28
C PHE A 78 3.81 12.03 0.18
N THR A 79 4.00 11.55 -1.04
CA THR A 79 4.55 12.32 -2.16
C THR A 79 3.55 12.42 -3.32
N HIS A 80 3.90 13.22 -4.33
CA HIS A 80 3.19 13.23 -5.62
C HIS A 80 3.84 12.29 -6.64
N THR A 81 4.85 11.53 -6.22
CA THR A 81 5.58 10.61 -7.08
C THR A 81 4.85 9.27 -7.17
N THR A 82 4.50 8.87 -8.39
CA THR A 82 3.91 7.54 -8.63
C THR A 82 5.00 6.48 -8.65
N MET A 83 4.81 5.42 -7.88
CA MET A 83 5.74 4.29 -7.81
C MET A 83 5.56 3.34 -8.99
N LYS A 84 6.67 2.73 -9.40
CA LYS A 84 6.77 1.82 -10.54
C LYS A 84 7.47 0.53 -10.13
N ARG A 85 7.43 -0.47 -11.01
CA ARG A 85 8.14 -1.76 -10.88
C ARG A 85 9.63 -1.62 -10.52
N THR A 86 10.26 -0.52 -10.91
CA THR A 86 11.66 -0.23 -10.61
C THR A 86 11.89 0.30 -9.20
N ASN A 87 10.85 0.68 -8.48
CA ASN A 87 10.93 1.24 -7.13
C ASN A 87 10.94 0.17 -6.02
N ASN A 88 10.67 -1.10 -6.36
CA ASN A 88 10.76 -2.21 -5.41
C ASN A 88 11.47 -3.42 -6.02
N PHE A 89 12.37 -4.03 -5.28
CA PHE A 89 12.93 -5.34 -5.63
C PHE A 89 13.42 -6.11 -4.41
N THR A 90 13.35 -7.42 -4.51
CA THR A 90 13.69 -8.37 -3.45
C THR A 90 15.06 -9.00 -3.69
N THR A 91 15.64 -9.58 -2.63
CA THR A 91 16.81 -10.46 -2.76
C THR A 91 16.56 -11.57 -3.78
N GLY A 92 15.41 -12.25 -3.70
CA GLY A 92 15.05 -13.33 -4.63
C GLY A 92 15.06 -12.88 -6.09
N ARG A 93 14.54 -11.70 -6.39
CA ARG A 93 14.56 -11.14 -7.75
C ARG A 93 15.96 -10.83 -8.25
N VAL A 94 16.84 -10.34 -7.38
CA VAL A 94 18.24 -10.07 -7.69
C VAL A 94 18.97 -11.38 -8.02
N TYR A 95 18.88 -12.37 -7.12
CA TYR A 95 19.54 -13.67 -7.31
C TYR A 95 19.01 -14.40 -8.54
N ASN A 96 17.70 -14.44 -8.76
CA ASN A 96 17.11 -15.03 -9.97
C ASN A 96 17.67 -14.40 -11.24
N THR A 97 17.85 -13.08 -11.27
CA THR A 97 18.45 -12.39 -12.43
C THR A 97 19.89 -12.81 -12.66
N VAL A 98 20.71 -12.87 -11.61
CA VAL A 98 22.12 -13.25 -11.71
C VAL A 98 22.26 -14.72 -12.10
N LEU A 99 21.47 -15.63 -11.53
CA LEU A 99 21.46 -17.05 -11.89
C LEU A 99 21.02 -17.26 -13.35
N ARG A 100 20.01 -16.54 -13.83
CA ARG A 100 19.60 -16.59 -15.25
C ARG A 100 20.71 -16.11 -16.18
N LYS A 101 21.44 -15.06 -15.83
CA LYS A 101 22.61 -14.57 -16.58
C LYS A 101 23.74 -15.62 -16.62
N GLU A 102 24.00 -16.26 -15.47
CA GLU A 102 25.00 -17.35 -15.40
C GLU A 102 24.62 -18.49 -16.34
N ARG A 103 23.38 -18.97 -16.28
CA ARG A 103 22.91 -20.06 -17.16
C ARG A 103 22.93 -19.73 -18.65
N ARG A 104 22.78 -18.47 -19.01
CA ARG A 104 22.94 -18.01 -20.41
C ARG A 104 24.40 -17.87 -20.86
N GLY A 105 25.35 -17.95 -19.92
CA GLY A 105 26.79 -17.78 -20.22
C GLY A 105 27.24 -16.32 -20.26
N ASP A 106 26.46 -15.38 -19.75
CA ASP A 106 26.75 -13.93 -19.76
C ASP A 106 28.07 -13.61 -19.02
N TYR A 107 28.53 -14.49 -18.12
CA TYR A 107 29.77 -14.34 -17.36
C TYR A 107 30.97 -15.10 -17.94
N LEU A 108 30.83 -15.62 -19.16
CA LEU A 108 31.92 -16.25 -19.93
C LEU A 108 32.71 -17.34 -19.18
N GLY A 109 32.04 -18.11 -18.30
CA GLY A 109 32.65 -19.16 -17.47
C GLY A 109 33.35 -18.67 -16.20
N GLY A 110 33.25 -17.38 -15.88
CA GLY A 110 33.79 -16.83 -14.64
C GLY A 110 33.04 -17.35 -13.42
N THR A 111 33.72 -17.42 -12.27
CA THR A 111 33.12 -17.78 -10.99
C THR A 111 32.17 -16.63 -10.53
N VAL A 112 30.87 -16.91 -10.42
CA VAL A 112 29.86 -15.94 -9.97
C VAL A 112 29.77 -15.95 -8.45
N GLN A 113 29.93 -14.78 -7.81
CA GLN A 113 29.97 -14.60 -6.36
C GLN A 113 29.01 -13.49 -5.92
N VAL A 114 28.73 -13.40 -4.61
CA VAL A 114 27.92 -12.31 -4.06
C VAL A 114 28.57 -10.96 -4.39
N ILE A 115 29.88 -10.83 -4.12
CA ILE A 115 30.68 -9.69 -4.56
C ILE A 115 31.58 -10.16 -5.73
N PRO A 116 31.51 -9.54 -6.92
CA PRO A 116 30.74 -8.32 -7.24
C PRO A 116 29.35 -8.58 -7.85
N HIS A 117 28.99 -9.79 -8.26
CA HIS A 117 27.90 -10.02 -9.21
C HIS A 117 26.50 -9.67 -8.66
N ILE A 118 26.22 -10.07 -7.40
CA ILE A 118 24.95 -9.72 -6.71
C ILE A 118 24.97 -8.23 -6.35
N THR A 119 26.06 -7.72 -5.80
CA THR A 119 26.15 -6.31 -5.43
C THR A 119 26.07 -5.38 -6.63
N ASP A 120 26.66 -5.74 -7.78
CA ASP A 120 26.56 -4.96 -9.01
C ASP A 120 25.13 -4.96 -9.58
N GLU A 121 24.42 -6.08 -9.51
CA GLU A 121 23.00 -6.11 -9.90
C GLU A 121 22.13 -5.26 -8.98
N ILE A 122 22.39 -5.25 -7.67
CA ILE A 122 21.71 -4.36 -6.69
C ILE A 122 21.99 -2.89 -7.04
N LYS A 123 23.26 -2.51 -7.22
CA LYS A 123 23.66 -1.14 -7.57
C LYS A 123 22.99 -0.69 -8.87
N ARG A 124 23.01 -1.55 -9.89
CA ARG A 124 22.36 -1.29 -11.18
C ARG A 124 20.85 -1.01 -11.00
N ARG A 125 20.16 -1.80 -10.18
CA ARG A 125 18.72 -1.60 -9.90
C ARG A 125 18.45 -0.32 -9.13
N VAL A 126 19.27 0.01 -8.14
CA VAL A 126 19.17 1.28 -7.40
C VAL A 126 19.30 2.47 -8.34
N ILE A 127 20.31 2.46 -9.24
CA ILE A 127 20.52 3.53 -10.23
C ILE A 127 19.34 3.61 -11.21
N LEU A 128 18.84 2.45 -11.69
CA LEU A 128 17.70 2.40 -12.60
C LEU A 128 16.42 2.94 -11.95
N GLY A 129 16.15 2.55 -10.71
CA GLY A 129 14.96 2.99 -9.97
C GLY A 129 15.01 4.47 -9.57
N ALA A 130 16.20 5.04 -9.44
CA ALA A 130 16.39 6.46 -9.18
C ALA A 130 15.98 7.35 -10.37
N GLY A 131 16.05 6.81 -11.60
CA GLY A 131 15.64 7.53 -12.81
C GLY A 131 16.31 8.90 -12.95
N ASP A 132 15.51 9.91 -13.23
CA ASP A 132 15.91 11.31 -13.39
C ASP A 132 15.64 12.20 -12.15
N ALA A 133 15.34 11.57 -11.00
CA ALA A 133 15.11 12.29 -9.76
C ALA A 133 16.38 13.06 -9.30
N ASP A 134 16.19 14.18 -8.63
CA ASP A 134 17.28 14.94 -8.02
C ASP A 134 17.80 14.21 -6.76
N VAL A 135 16.87 13.64 -5.99
CA VAL A 135 17.16 12.80 -4.80
C VAL A 135 16.39 11.49 -4.85
N ALA A 136 17.10 10.36 -4.72
CA ALA A 136 16.53 9.04 -4.52
C ALA A 136 16.71 8.61 -3.07
N ILE A 137 15.61 8.29 -2.38
CA ILE A 137 15.64 7.75 -1.02
C ILE A 137 15.48 6.24 -1.13
N VAL A 138 16.49 5.51 -0.65
CA VAL A 138 16.60 4.06 -0.81
C VAL A 138 16.44 3.39 0.54
N GLU A 139 15.26 2.88 0.82
CA GLU A 139 14.97 2.16 2.05
C GLU A 139 15.44 0.70 1.95
N ILE A 140 16.30 0.30 2.87
CA ILE A 140 16.75 -1.07 3.02
C ILE A 140 15.89 -1.74 4.11
N GLY A 141 15.12 -2.76 3.71
CA GLY A 141 14.29 -3.57 4.59
C GLY A 141 15.11 -4.38 5.60
N GLY A 142 14.42 -4.92 6.60
CA GLY A 142 15.05 -5.68 7.68
C GLY A 142 15.75 -4.80 8.73
N THR A 143 16.50 -5.45 9.60
CA THR A 143 17.26 -4.82 10.70
C THR A 143 18.75 -4.99 10.45
N VAL A 144 19.53 -3.94 10.71
CA VAL A 144 21.01 -4.03 10.62
C VAL A 144 21.51 -5.07 11.61
N GLY A 145 22.27 -6.05 11.10
CA GLY A 145 22.72 -7.24 11.83
C GLY A 145 22.08 -8.53 11.33
N ASP A 146 20.95 -8.44 10.60
CA ASP A 146 20.32 -9.60 9.97
C ASP A 146 21.15 -10.07 8.75
N ILE A 147 21.32 -11.38 8.61
CA ILE A 147 22.12 -11.99 7.53
C ILE A 147 21.54 -11.66 6.16
N GLU A 148 20.22 -11.66 6.05
CA GLU A 148 19.48 -11.44 4.80
C GLU A 148 19.73 -10.06 4.19
N GLY A 149 19.99 -9.05 5.04
CA GLY A 149 20.23 -7.67 4.62
C GLY A 149 21.65 -7.40 4.12
N LEU A 150 22.62 -8.27 4.41
CA LEU A 150 24.04 -8.02 4.15
C LEU A 150 24.38 -7.66 2.69
N PRO A 151 23.84 -8.34 1.65
CA PRO A 151 24.13 -7.96 0.27
C PRO A 151 23.67 -6.54 -0.11
N PHE A 152 22.53 -6.09 0.45
CA PHE A 152 22.04 -4.72 0.25
C PHE A 152 22.90 -3.70 0.96
N LEU A 153 23.29 -3.96 2.20
CA LEU A 153 24.17 -3.08 2.98
C LEU A 153 25.53 -2.97 2.32
N GLU A 154 26.11 -4.09 1.80
CA GLU A 154 27.36 -4.07 1.08
C GLU A 154 27.25 -3.27 -0.24
N ALA A 155 26.18 -3.43 -1.01
CA ALA A 155 25.95 -2.64 -2.22
C ALA A 155 25.81 -1.14 -1.89
N ALA A 156 25.10 -0.79 -0.83
CA ALA A 156 24.99 0.60 -0.35
C ALA A 156 26.35 1.17 0.07
N ARG A 157 27.19 0.37 0.76
CA ARG A 157 28.56 0.74 1.11
C ARG A 157 29.41 1.04 -0.12
N GLN A 158 29.34 0.16 -1.13
CA GLN A 158 30.05 0.36 -2.40
C GLN A 158 29.57 1.63 -3.11
N LEU A 159 28.25 1.83 -3.25
CA LEU A 159 27.70 3.04 -3.86
C LEU A 159 28.11 4.31 -3.12
N LYS A 160 28.13 4.28 -1.78
CA LYS A 160 28.55 5.43 -0.97
C LYS A 160 30.02 5.78 -1.20
N VAL A 161 30.88 4.79 -1.36
CA VAL A 161 32.31 4.98 -1.68
C VAL A 161 32.48 5.50 -3.12
N GLU A 162 31.80 4.90 -4.07
CA GLU A 162 31.89 5.26 -5.50
C GLU A 162 31.37 6.68 -5.77
N MET A 163 30.30 7.10 -5.09
CA MET A 163 29.65 8.40 -5.30
C MET A 163 30.22 9.53 -4.47
N GLY A 164 30.78 9.20 -3.31
CA GLY A 164 31.30 10.19 -2.35
C GLY A 164 30.20 10.84 -1.50
N SER A 165 30.61 11.52 -0.42
CA SER A 165 29.72 12.08 0.61
C SER A 165 28.83 13.24 0.13
N ASN A 166 29.15 13.85 -1.00
CA ASN A 166 28.34 14.89 -1.63
C ASN A 166 27.21 14.36 -2.51
N ARG A 167 27.12 13.02 -2.69
CA ARG A 167 26.10 12.36 -3.50
C ARG A 167 25.43 11.19 -2.83
N ALA A 168 25.95 10.68 -1.71
CA ALA A 168 25.36 9.56 -1.00
C ALA A 168 25.45 9.80 0.52
N LEU A 169 24.29 9.87 1.18
CA LEU A 169 24.13 9.95 2.62
C LEU A 169 23.52 8.66 3.16
N LEU A 170 23.81 8.34 4.40
CA LEU A 170 23.22 7.23 5.13
C LEU A 170 22.44 7.77 6.34
N MET A 171 21.14 7.56 6.34
CA MET A 171 20.24 7.83 7.44
C MET A 171 19.91 6.52 8.15
N HIS A 172 20.16 6.47 9.44
CA HIS A 172 19.94 5.29 10.24
C HIS A 172 18.89 5.55 11.32
N LEU A 173 17.81 4.77 11.32
CA LEU A 173 16.78 4.80 12.35
C LEU A 173 17.18 3.91 13.51
N THR A 174 17.01 4.40 14.72
CA THR A 174 17.29 3.66 15.94
C THR A 174 16.23 3.95 17.00
N LEU A 175 16.20 3.12 18.05
CA LEU A 175 15.34 3.30 19.19
C LEU A 175 16.15 3.83 20.41
N VAL A 176 15.63 4.87 21.03
CA VAL A 176 16.10 5.37 22.33
C VAL A 176 15.00 5.08 23.36
N PRO A 177 15.02 3.90 24.00
CA PRO A 177 13.93 3.51 24.88
C PRO A 177 13.93 4.36 26.17
N TYR A 178 12.74 4.72 26.62
CA TYR A 178 12.48 5.28 27.93
C TYR A 178 12.14 4.15 28.91
N ILE A 179 12.87 4.08 30.01
CA ILE A 179 12.63 3.10 31.07
C ILE A 179 11.83 3.76 32.19
N ALA A 180 10.51 3.58 32.16
CA ALA A 180 9.60 4.25 33.09
C ALA A 180 9.94 4.04 34.56
N THR A 181 10.38 2.83 34.95
CA THR A 181 10.78 2.52 36.33
C THR A 181 12.05 3.24 36.78
N ALA A 182 12.92 3.62 35.83
CA ALA A 182 14.14 4.35 36.12
C ALA A 182 14.03 5.86 35.88
N GLY A 183 12.94 6.30 35.22
CA GLY A 183 12.70 7.70 34.85
C GLY A 183 13.72 8.27 33.86
N GLU A 184 14.36 7.42 33.03
CA GLU A 184 15.43 7.85 32.14
C GLU A 184 15.41 7.16 30.78
N ILE A 185 15.96 7.83 29.78
CA ILE A 185 16.21 7.24 28.44
C ILE A 185 17.52 6.44 28.43
N LYS A 186 17.60 5.45 27.56
CA LYS A 186 18.80 4.61 27.39
C LYS A 186 19.38 4.74 25.99
N THR A 187 20.57 5.29 25.87
CA THR A 187 21.28 5.50 24.59
C THR A 187 22.08 4.29 24.11
N LYS A 188 22.25 3.26 24.94
CA LYS A 188 23.03 2.05 24.61
C LYS A 188 22.50 1.29 23.38
N PRO A 189 21.18 1.07 23.19
CA PRO A 189 20.67 0.38 21.99
C PRO A 189 21.09 1.10 20.71
N THR A 190 20.97 2.42 20.65
CA THR A 190 21.43 3.26 19.53
C THR A 190 22.94 3.09 19.28
N GLN A 191 23.76 3.14 20.34
CA GLN A 191 25.21 2.97 20.22
C GLN A 191 25.58 1.58 19.66
N HIS A 192 24.90 0.52 20.10
CA HIS A 192 25.12 -0.84 19.61
C HIS A 192 24.68 -1.00 18.15
N SER A 193 23.53 -0.46 17.80
CA SER A 193 23.04 -0.50 16.42
C SER A 193 24.01 0.19 15.44
N VAL A 194 24.51 1.38 15.80
CA VAL A 194 25.51 2.07 14.99
C VAL A 194 26.86 1.33 14.97
N LYS A 195 27.24 0.69 16.08
CA LYS A 195 28.45 -0.15 16.11
C LYS A 195 28.34 -1.31 15.12
N GLU A 196 27.18 -1.97 15.07
CA GLU A 196 26.91 -3.05 14.12
C GLU A 196 26.98 -2.55 12.67
N LEU A 197 26.33 -1.44 12.36
CA LEU A 197 26.39 -0.81 11.04
C LEU A 197 27.83 -0.47 10.63
N ARG A 198 28.63 0.05 11.57
CA ARG A 198 30.06 0.37 11.34
C ARG A 198 30.92 -0.86 11.11
N SER A 199 30.57 -2.03 11.71
CA SER A 199 31.30 -3.29 11.47
C SER A 199 31.17 -3.75 10.01
N ILE A 200 30.11 -3.35 9.32
CA ILE A 200 29.90 -3.58 7.87
C ILE A 200 30.64 -2.53 7.01
N GLY A 201 31.22 -1.50 7.64
CA GLY A 201 31.92 -0.41 6.95
C GLY A 201 31.03 0.77 6.55
N LEU A 202 29.85 0.88 7.15
CA LEU A 202 28.92 1.99 6.95
C LEU A 202 28.89 2.93 8.15
N GLN A 203 29.22 4.21 7.93
CA GLN A 203 29.07 5.28 8.91
C GLN A 203 27.79 6.06 8.60
N PRO A 204 26.85 6.16 9.54
CA PRO A 204 25.67 7.02 9.34
C PRO A 204 26.06 8.49 9.35
N ASP A 205 25.43 9.25 8.46
CA ASP A 205 25.52 10.71 8.40
C ASP A 205 24.41 11.35 9.23
N ILE A 206 23.27 10.66 9.34
CA ILE A 206 22.06 11.10 10.04
C ILE A 206 21.57 9.96 10.94
N LEU A 207 21.19 10.28 12.17
CA LEU A 207 20.48 9.39 13.09
C LEU A 207 19.07 9.92 13.34
N LEU A 208 18.06 9.11 13.02
CA LEU A 208 16.71 9.34 13.51
C LEU A 208 16.50 8.48 14.75
N CYS A 209 16.34 9.13 15.90
CA CYS A 209 16.24 8.51 17.19
C CYS A 209 14.78 8.46 17.64
N ARG A 210 14.08 7.34 17.33
CA ARG A 210 12.70 7.15 17.80
C ARG A 210 12.66 7.05 19.30
N CYS A 211 11.78 7.78 19.96
CA CYS A 211 11.68 7.87 21.41
C CYS A 211 10.24 8.24 21.83
N ALA A 212 9.83 7.76 23.01
CA ALA A 212 8.54 8.09 23.60
C ALA A 212 8.53 9.44 24.34
N VAL A 213 9.72 9.96 24.70
CA VAL A 213 9.93 11.23 25.41
C VAL A 213 11.05 12.00 24.74
N ASP A 214 11.11 13.31 24.95
CA ASP A 214 12.18 14.14 24.37
C ASP A 214 13.57 13.70 24.79
N ILE A 215 14.53 13.85 23.88
CA ILE A 215 15.94 13.54 24.09
C ILE A 215 16.67 14.83 24.48
N GLU A 216 16.99 14.93 25.76
CA GLU A 216 17.73 16.07 26.30
C GLU A 216 19.05 16.30 25.54
N GLU A 217 19.51 17.55 25.52
CA GLU A 217 20.76 17.96 24.85
C GLU A 217 21.97 17.14 25.31
N SER A 218 22.04 16.84 26.60
CA SER A 218 23.11 16.01 27.19
C SER A 218 23.17 14.60 26.60
N ALA A 219 22.00 13.98 26.40
CA ALA A 219 21.86 12.66 25.78
C ALA A 219 22.13 12.71 24.29
N ARG A 220 21.72 13.76 23.60
CA ARG A 220 22.01 14.02 22.19
C ARG A 220 23.52 14.16 21.94
N LYS A 221 24.23 14.96 22.74
CA LYS A 221 25.69 15.06 22.72
C LYS A 221 26.38 13.72 22.96
N LYS A 222 25.87 12.95 23.92
CA LYS A 222 26.38 11.60 24.18
C LYS A 222 26.19 10.66 22.98
N ILE A 223 25.01 10.64 22.35
CA ILE A 223 24.75 9.86 21.14
C ILE A 223 25.73 10.29 20.04
N SER A 224 25.81 11.58 19.74
CA SER A 224 26.73 12.15 18.76
C SER A 224 28.17 11.68 18.96
N LEU A 225 28.70 11.81 20.18
CA LEU A 225 30.06 11.42 20.52
C LEU A 225 30.31 9.91 20.27
N PHE A 226 29.42 9.02 20.75
CA PHE A 226 29.59 7.58 20.62
C PHE A 226 29.36 7.03 19.23
N THR A 227 28.56 7.70 18.43
CA THR A 227 28.19 7.26 17.08
C THR A 227 29.00 7.96 15.98
N ASN A 228 29.76 8.99 16.33
CA ASN A 228 30.51 9.83 15.38
C ASN A 228 29.60 10.46 14.31
N VAL A 229 28.43 10.96 14.74
CA VAL A 229 27.47 11.72 13.93
C VAL A 229 27.40 13.14 14.44
N GLU A 230 27.30 14.13 13.55
CA GLU A 230 27.18 15.54 13.96
C GLU A 230 25.96 15.71 14.88
N GLU A 231 26.09 16.51 15.95
CA GLU A 231 25.02 16.71 16.92
C GLU A 231 23.72 17.20 16.27
N ARG A 232 23.81 18.10 15.27
CA ARG A 232 22.66 18.61 14.50
C ARG A 232 21.99 17.54 13.63
N ALA A 233 22.67 16.42 13.36
CA ALA A 233 22.16 15.29 12.59
C ALA A 233 21.69 14.12 13.47
N VAL A 234 21.70 14.29 14.80
CA VAL A 234 21.03 13.40 15.76
C VAL A 234 19.63 13.96 16.00
N ILE A 235 18.67 13.46 15.29
CA ILE A 235 17.29 13.95 15.23
C ILE A 235 16.39 13.14 16.15
N PRO A 236 15.82 13.72 17.21
CA PRO A 236 14.75 13.08 17.96
C PRO A 236 13.51 12.89 17.07
N LEU A 237 12.93 11.70 17.11
CA LEU A 237 11.67 11.40 16.43
C LEU A 237 10.70 10.86 17.48
N LEU A 238 9.89 11.74 18.05
CA LEU A 238 8.91 11.40 19.06
C LEU A 238 7.79 10.53 18.48
N ASP A 239 7.26 9.63 19.28
CA ASP A 239 6.04 8.91 18.95
C ASP A 239 4.91 9.94 18.73
N ALA A 240 4.32 9.93 17.56
CA ALA A 240 3.31 10.90 17.16
C ALA A 240 1.91 10.25 17.18
N ASP A 241 0.91 11.06 17.50
CA ASP A 241 -0.52 10.71 17.45
C ASP A 241 -1.05 10.54 16.01
N SER A 242 -0.32 11.10 15.03
CA SER A 242 -0.57 10.94 13.60
C SER A 242 0.74 10.83 12.82
N ILE A 243 0.79 9.90 11.86
CA ILE A 243 1.93 9.78 10.94
C ILE A 243 2.10 11.04 10.08
N TYR A 244 1.03 11.81 9.87
CA TYR A 244 1.05 13.04 9.08
C TYR A 244 1.74 14.22 9.79
N ARG A 245 2.08 14.10 11.09
CA ARG A 245 2.94 15.06 11.81
C ARG A 245 4.41 14.90 11.47
N ILE A 246 4.84 13.71 11.02
CA ILE A 246 6.26 13.39 10.85
C ILE A 246 6.96 14.34 9.87
N PRO A 247 6.39 14.74 8.69
CA PRO A 247 7.01 15.74 7.83
C PRO A 247 7.32 17.06 8.55
N GLY A 248 6.36 17.58 9.33
CA GLY A 248 6.56 18.78 10.15
C GLY A 248 7.68 18.62 11.18
N MET A 249 7.69 17.48 11.90
CA MET A 249 8.74 17.19 12.88
C MET A 249 10.14 17.14 12.25
N LEU A 250 10.30 16.55 11.06
CA LEU A 250 11.59 16.50 10.37
C LEU A 250 12.04 17.90 9.93
N ARG A 251 11.11 18.73 9.41
CA ARG A 251 11.36 20.15 9.07
C ARG A 251 11.80 20.94 10.31
N ASP A 252 11.10 20.79 11.42
CA ASP A 252 11.35 21.55 12.65
C ASP A 252 12.71 21.20 13.28
N HIS A 253 13.21 19.98 13.02
CA HIS A 253 14.57 19.57 13.35
C HIS A 253 15.60 19.87 12.25
N HIS A 254 15.25 20.62 11.20
CA HIS A 254 16.14 21.04 10.11
C HIS A 254 16.80 19.88 9.35
N LEU A 255 16.14 18.72 9.25
CA LEU A 255 16.69 17.57 8.54
C LEU A 255 16.82 17.83 7.04
N ASP A 256 15.83 18.49 6.46
CA ASP A 256 15.84 18.91 5.04
C ASP A 256 16.95 19.90 4.75
N ASP A 257 17.19 20.88 5.64
CA ASP A 257 18.32 21.82 5.54
C ASP A 257 19.66 21.09 5.55
N PHE A 258 19.82 20.11 6.43
CA PHE A 258 21.01 19.26 6.48
C PHE A 258 21.25 18.51 5.16
N VAL A 259 20.21 17.87 4.60
CA VAL A 259 20.30 17.13 3.34
C VAL A 259 20.61 18.05 2.17
N VAL A 260 19.93 19.22 2.09
CA VAL A 260 20.14 20.22 1.03
C VAL A 260 21.55 20.77 1.07
N GLU A 261 22.06 21.12 2.26
CA GLU A 261 23.43 21.62 2.47
C GLU A 261 24.46 20.56 2.03
N ARG A 262 24.31 19.32 2.51
CA ARG A 262 25.24 18.22 2.20
C ARG A 262 25.33 17.89 0.71
N PHE A 263 24.20 17.97 0.02
CA PHE A 263 24.12 17.68 -1.41
C PHE A 263 24.36 18.91 -2.30
N GLY A 264 24.45 20.11 -1.74
CA GLY A 264 24.58 21.36 -2.49
C GLY A 264 23.42 21.57 -3.46
N LEU A 265 22.18 21.29 -3.02
CA LEU A 265 21.00 21.40 -3.87
C LEU A 265 20.51 22.85 -4.00
N GLN A 266 20.05 23.20 -5.21
CA GLN A 266 19.34 24.46 -5.48
C GLN A 266 17.85 24.20 -5.33
N CYS A 267 17.21 24.86 -4.35
CA CYS A 267 15.80 24.62 -4.03
C CYS A 267 15.18 25.85 -3.33
N LYS A 268 13.89 25.80 -3.02
CA LYS A 268 13.23 26.81 -2.17
C LYS A 268 13.91 26.86 -0.79
N ALA A 269 13.99 28.05 -0.20
CA ALA A 269 14.65 28.24 1.10
C ALA A 269 13.99 27.46 2.24
N LYS A 270 12.66 27.28 2.19
CA LYS A 270 11.88 26.54 3.17
C LYS A 270 10.90 25.60 2.49
N ALA A 271 10.60 24.48 3.15
CA ALA A 271 9.53 23.57 2.77
C ALA A 271 8.16 24.22 3.07
N ASP A 272 7.29 24.22 2.08
CA ASP A 272 5.87 24.58 2.26
C ASP A 272 5.10 23.30 2.61
N LEU A 273 4.70 23.17 3.85
CA LEU A 273 3.95 22.02 4.39
C LEU A 273 2.49 22.36 4.69
N SER A 274 1.94 23.43 4.09
CA SER A 274 0.55 23.83 4.30
C SER A 274 -0.43 22.69 4.05
N ASP A 275 -0.20 21.87 3.02
CA ASP A 275 -1.02 20.68 2.74
C ASP A 275 -1.07 19.68 3.91
N TRP A 276 0.05 19.52 4.61
CA TRP A 276 0.14 18.64 5.77
C TRP A 276 -0.50 19.28 7.02
N GLU A 277 -0.38 20.57 7.16
CA GLU A 277 -1.04 21.35 8.21
C GLU A 277 -2.56 21.27 8.06
N ASP A 278 -3.09 21.40 6.83
CA ASP A 278 -4.51 21.21 6.51
C ASP A 278 -5.00 19.78 6.82
N VAL A 279 -4.20 18.75 6.50
CA VAL A 279 -4.54 17.36 6.84
C VAL A 279 -4.65 17.16 8.34
N LEU A 280 -3.72 17.72 9.11
CA LEU A 280 -3.74 17.64 10.57
C LEU A 280 -4.90 18.44 11.17
N GLU A 281 -5.20 19.63 10.65
CA GLU A 281 -6.35 20.43 11.09
C GLU A 281 -7.65 19.64 10.92
N ARG A 282 -7.85 18.97 9.78
CA ARG A 282 -9.01 18.11 9.54
C ARG A 282 -9.04 16.89 10.47
N GLU A 283 -7.88 16.25 10.71
CA GLU A 283 -7.79 15.06 11.57
C GLU A 283 -8.12 15.36 13.03
N PHE A 284 -7.72 16.53 13.53
CA PHE A 284 -7.91 16.95 14.93
C PHE A 284 -9.01 17.98 15.13
N SER A 285 -9.75 18.34 14.08
CA SER A 285 -10.94 19.21 14.24
C SER A 285 -12.01 18.52 15.08
N ASP A 286 -12.80 19.32 15.78
CA ASP A 286 -14.04 18.86 16.41
C ASP A 286 -15.02 18.41 15.32
N THR A 287 -14.99 17.11 15.05
CA THR A 287 -15.69 16.50 13.92
C THR A 287 -17.19 16.50 14.09
N ALA A 288 -17.91 16.56 12.97
CA ALA A 288 -19.39 16.51 12.93
C ALA A 288 -20.01 15.18 13.41
N GLY A 289 -19.20 14.24 13.92
CA GLY A 289 -19.67 12.98 14.44
C GLY A 289 -18.75 11.80 14.14
N GLN A 290 -19.28 10.60 14.36
CA GLN A 290 -18.61 9.34 14.11
C GLN A 290 -19.53 8.44 13.29
N VAL A 291 -18.97 7.67 12.37
CA VAL A 291 -19.65 6.58 11.65
C VAL A 291 -18.94 5.25 11.90
N ASN A 292 -19.72 4.17 11.99
CA ASN A 292 -19.24 2.82 12.19
C ASN A 292 -19.32 2.05 10.87
N VAL A 293 -18.18 1.63 10.34
CA VAL A 293 -18.08 0.86 9.10
C VAL A 293 -17.73 -0.58 9.42
N ALA A 294 -18.59 -1.53 9.07
CA ALA A 294 -18.26 -2.95 9.13
C ALA A 294 -17.38 -3.33 7.94
N MET A 295 -16.14 -3.71 8.19
CA MET A 295 -15.26 -4.35 7.19
C MET A 295 -15.38 -5.87 7.34
N VAL A 296 -16.13 -6.50 6.42
CA VAL A 296 -16.39 -7.94 6.45
C VAL A 296 -15.33 -8.66 5.61
N GLY A 297 -14.34 -9.21 6.29
CA GLY A 297 -13.16 -9.80 5.67
C GLY A 297 -12.75 -11.14 6.28
N LYS A 298 -11.57 -11.62 5.93
CA LYS A 298 -10.98 -12.86 6.46
C LYS A 298 -9.59 -12.70 7.09
N TYR A 299 -9.05 -11.48 7.09
CA TYR A 299 -7.74 -11.15 7.67
C TYR A 299 -7.88 -10.12 8.79
N VAL A 300 -8.95 -10.24 9.57
CA VAL A 300 -9.38 -9.23 10.55
C VAL A 300 -8.44 -9.10 11.75
N ASP A 301 -7.62 -10.10 12.03
CA ASP A 301 -6.65 -10.09 13.14
C ASP A 301 -5.35 -9.32 12.79
N LEU A 302 -5.12 -8.99 11.51
CA LEU A 302 -3.94 -8.27 11.07
C LEU A 302 -4.32 -7.00 10.30
N LEU A 303 -4.21 -5.87 10.96
CA LEU A 303 -4.60 -4.56 10.39
C LEU A 303 -3.80 -4.18 9.13
N ASP A 304 -2.55 -4.62 9.04
CA ASP A 304 -1.69 -4.36 7.87
C ASP A 304 -2.12 -5.13 6.62
N ALA A 305 -2.97 -6.17 6.75
CA ALA A 305 -3.56 -6.85 5.60
C ALA A 305 -4.56 -5.97 4.82
N TYR A 306 -5.08 -4.92 5.46
CA TYR A 306 -6.03 -3.95 4.89
C TYR A 306 -5.50 -2.52 5.00
N LYS A 307 -4.17 -2.34 4.92
CA LYS A 307 -3.53 -1.04 5.19
C LYS A 307 -4.06 0.07 4.30
N SER A 308 -4.09 -0.12 2.99
CA SER A 308 -4.59 0.91 2.06
C SER A 308 -6.09 1.16 2.22
N LEU A 309 -6.90 0.14 2.54
CA LEU A 309 -8.32 0.33 2.84
C LEU A 309 -8.53 1.17 4.10
N ASN A 310 -7.78 0.88 5.15
CA ASN A 310 -7.87 1.64 6.40
C ASN A 310 -7.47 3.11 6.18
N GLU A 311 -6.40 3.34 5.42
CA GLU A 311 -6.00 4.70 5.04
C GLU A 311 -7.06 5.37 4.16
N ALA A 312 -7.64 4.68 3.17
CA ALA A 312 -8.67 5.23 2.31
C ALA A 312 -9.95 5.63 3.08
N LEU A 313 -10.38 4.81 4.04
CA LEU A 313 -11.49 5.13 4.94
C LEU A 313 -11.16 6.33 5.84
N LYS A 314 -9.93 6.38 6.38
CA LYS A 314 -9.45 7.53 7.16
C LYS A 314 -9.43 8.80 6.31
N HIS A 315 -8.89 8.74 5.09
CA HIS A 315 -8.86 9.88 4.17
C HIS A 315 -10.28 10.39 3.84
N ALA A 316 -11.23 9.48 3.61
CA ALA A 316 -12.63 9.84 3.39
C ALA A 316 -13.24 10.52 4.61
N GLY A 317 -12.88 10.05 5.80
CA GLY A 317 -13.25 10.70 7.07
C GLY A 317 -12.72 12.13 7.15
N LEU A 318 -11.45 12.36 6.78
CA LEU A 318 -10.84 13.72 6.74
C LEU A 318 -11.60 14.64 5.78
N GLN A 319 -11.98 14.16 4.59
CA GLN A 319 -12.74 14.97 3.61
C GLN A 319 -14.16 15.33 4.12
N ASN A 320 -14.78 14.44 4.89
CA ASN A 320 -16.13 14.63 5.46
C ASN A 320 -16.12 15.24 6.87
N LEU A 321 -14.95 15.58 7.42
CA LEU A 321 -14.80 16.04 8.81
C LEU A 321 -15.49 15.10 9.80
N THR A 322 -15.38 13.80 9.62
CA THR A 322 -16.06 12.76 10.39
C THR A 322 -15.08 11.66 10.80
N ARG A 323 -15.18 11.21 12.04
CA ARG A 323 -14.38 10.08 12.51
C ARG A 323 -14.95 8.77 11.98
N VAL A 324 -14.16 8.00 11.26
CA VAL A 324 -14.54 6.66 10.79
C VAL A 324 -14.00 5.62 11.75
N LYS A 325 -14.89 4.85 12.37
CA LYS A 325 -14.55 3.70 13.20
C LYS A 325 -14.79 2.42 12.42
N VAL A 326 -13.73 1.67 12.17
CA VAL A 326 -13.81 0.39 11.45
C VAL A 326 -14.03 -0.74 12.44
N ALA A 327 -15.12 -1.49 12.26
CA ALA A 327 -15.39 -2.74 12.94
C ALA A 327 -14.97 -3.90 12.01
N TYR A 328 -13.89 -4.61 12.37
CA TYR A 328 -13.42 -5.77 11.61
C TYR A 328 -14.24 -6.98 11.99
N ILE A 329 -14.95 -7.55 11.02
CA ILE A 329 -15.85 -8.69 11.22
C ILE A 329 -15.36 -9.86 10.37
N ASP A 330 -15.03 -10.99 11.02
CA ASP A 330 -14.70 -12.21 10.30
C ASP A 330 -15.94 -12.75 9.59
N ALA A 331 -15.82 -12.97 8.29
CA ALA A 331 -16.93 -13.48 7.47
C ALA A 331 -17.41 -14.86 7.94
N GLU A 332 -16.51 -15.72 8.44
CA GLU A 332 -16.88 -17.01 9.03
C GLU A 332 -17.70 -16.87 10.32
N ASP A 333 -17.50 -15.75 11.05
CA ASP A 333 -18.33 -15.46 12.23
C ASP A 333 -19.77 -15.10 11.83
N ILE A 334 -19.98 -14.44 10.70
CA ILE A 334 -21.33 -14.21 10.17
C ILE A 334 -22.00 -15.53 9.77
N GLU A 335 -21.26 -16.47 9.16
CA GLU A 335 -21.78 -17.81 8.85
C GLU A 335 -22.25 -18.55 10.10
N ARG A 336 -21.49 -18.43 11.20
CA ARG A 336 -21.78 -19.15 12.45
C ARG A 336 -22.81 -18.46 13.34
N LYS A 337 -22.79 -17.12 13.41
CA LYS A 337 -23.53 -16.31 14.41
C LYS A 337 -24.68 -15.50 13.79
N GLY A 338 -24.74 -15.43 12.44
CA GLY A 338 -25.72 -14.64 11.72
C GLY A 338 -25.39 -13.16 11.63
N THR A 339 -26.36 -12.37 11.17
CA THR A 339 -26.21 -10.93 10.85
C THR A 339 -26.23 -9.99 12.06
N GLY A 340 -26.46 -10.50 13.27
CA GLY A 340 -26.47 -9.66 14.49
C GLY A 340 -25.17 -8.87 14.71
N LEU A 341 -24.04 -9.35 14.15
CA LEU A 341 -22.76 -8.62 14.18
C LEU A 341 -22.75 -7.34 13.33
N LEU A 342 -23.72 -7.18 12.43
CA LEU A 342 -23.86 -6.02 11.54
C LEU A 342 -24.85 -4.98 12.08
N GLU A 343 -25.52 -5.26 13.18
CA GLU A 343 -26.47 -4.32 13.79
C GLU A 343 -25.76 -3.05 14.28
N GLY A 344 -26.36 -1.89 13.99
CA GLY A 344 -25.81 -0.59 14.36
C GLY A 344 -24.60 -0.14 13.54
N MET A 345 -24.31 -0.83 12.43
CA MET A 345 -23.31 -0.35 11.47
C MET A 345 -23.94 0.64 10.49
N ASP A 346 -23.24 1.74 10.24
CA ASP A 346 -23.71 2.81 9.36
C ASP A 346 -23.37 2.53 7.89
N ALA A 347 -22.42 1.64 7.64
CA ALA A 347 -22.04 1.18 6.30
C ALA A 347 -21.32 -0.18 6.36
N ILE A 348 -21.37 -0.93 5.26
CA ILE A 348 -20.75 -2.25 5.12
C ILE A 348 -19.80 -2.24 3.94
N LEU A 349 -18.55 -2.69 4.16
CA LEU A 349 -17.51 -2.85 3.16
C LEU A 349 -17.09 -4.31 3.08
N VAL A 350 -17.07 -4.87 1.88
CA VAL A 350 -16.49 -6.19 1.60
C VAL A 350 -15.24 -5.99 0.74
N PRO A 351 -14.05 -6.24 1.30
CA PRO A 351 -12.78 -6.02 0.62
C PRO A 351 -12.45 -7.10 -0.41
N GLY A 352 -11.41 -6.84 -1.19
CA GLY A 352 -10.76 -7.82 -2.05
C GLY A 352 -10.18 -9.01 -1.28
N GLY A 353 -9.90 -10.08 -2.01
CA GLY A 353 -9.31 -11.31 -1.49
C GLY A 353 -9.37 -12.44 -2.51
N PHE A 354 -8.81 -13.60 -2.14
CA PHE A 354 -8.79 -14.82 -2.97
C PHE A 354 -9.28 -16.02 -2.17
N GLY A 355 -9.85 -17.02 -2.87
CA GLY A 355 -10.28 -18.30 -2.30
C GLY A 355 -11.62 -18.24 -1.58
N ASP A 356 -12.11 -19.40 -1.19
CA ASP A 356 -13.49 -19.70 -0.80
C ASP A 356 -13.83 -19.44 0.68
N ARG A 357 -12.83 -19.26 1.56
CA ARG A 357 -13.04 -19.09 3.00
C ARG A 357 -13.91 -17.87 3.32
N GLY A 358 -15.02 -18.06 4.03
CA GLY A 358 -15.93 -17.01 4.50
C GLY A 358 -16.76 -16.36 3.38
N VAL A 359 -16.91 -16.99 2.22
CA VAL A 359 -17.66 -16.43 1.08
C VAL A 359 -19.15 -16.34 1.40
N GLU A 360 -19.76 -17.35 1.98
CA GLU A 360 -21.19 -17.33 2.33
C GLU A 360 -21.51 -16.27 3.39
N GLY A 361 -20.60 -16.03 4.34
CA GLY A 361 -20.72 -14.92 5.29
C GLY A 361 -20.69 -13.56 4.62
N LYS A 362 -19.82 -13.36 3.61
CA LYS A 362 -19.80 -12.13 2.82
C LYS A 362 -21.08 -11.96 1.99
N ILE A 363 -21.56 -13.02 1.34
CA ILE A 363 -22.85 -13.02 0.61
C ILE A 363 -23.99 -12.62 1.55
N THR A 364 -23.99 -13.18 2.77
CA THR A 364 -24.97 -12.84 3.81
C THR A 364 -24.88 -11.37 4.24
N ALA A 365 -23.67 -10.82 4.38
CA ALA A 365 -23.46 -9.41 4.70
C ALA A 365 -23.93 -8.47 3.58
N VAL A 366 -23.67 -8.83 2.32
CA VAL A 366 -24.18 -8.10 1.14
C VAL A 366 -25.70 -8.09 1.13
N ARG A 367 -26.33 -9.25 1.34
CA ARG A 367 -27.79 -9.37 1.42
C ARG A 367 -28.37 -8.48 2.52
N TYR A 368 -27.75 -8.52 3.70
CA TYR A 368 -28.14 -7.68 4.83
C TYR A 368 -28.07 -6.19 4.48
N ALA A 369 -26.97 -5.73 3.86
CA ALA A 369 -26.82 -4.35 3.41
C ALA A 369 -27.91 -3.96 2.39
N ARG A 370 -28.16 -4.79 1.38
CA ARG A 370 -29.16 -4.53 0.34
C ARG A 370 -30.58 -4.46 0.91
N GLU A 371 -30.99 -5.44 1.72
CA GLU A 371 -32.35 -5.54 2.25
C GLU A 371 -32.65 -4.45 3.30
N ASN A 372 -31.64 -4.06 4.11
CA ASN A 372 -31.77 -3.02 5.14
C ASN A 372 -31.36 -1.63 4.65
N ARG A 373 -31.05 -1.46 3.35
CA ARG A 373 -30.69 -0.19 2.71
C ARG A 373 -29.49 0.51 3.36
N ILE A 374 -28.54 -0.27 3.91
CA ILE A 374 -27.29 0.20 4.50
C ILE A 374 -26.27 0.46 3.37
N PRO A 375 -25.58 1.60 3.33
CA PRO A 375 -24.53 1.87 2.35
C PRO A 375 -23.53 0.71 2.23
N PHE A 376 -23.30 0.26 0.98
CA PHE A 376 -22.47 -0.90 0.68
C PHE A 376 -21.39 -0.57 -0.35
N LEU A 377 -20.14 -0.94 -0.03
CA LEU A 377 -19.01 -0.91 -0.96
C LEU A 377 -18.41 -2.32 -1.11
N GLY A 378 -18.41 -2.84 -2.33
CA GLY A 378 -17.73 -4.10 -2.68
C GLY A 378 -16.51 -3.84 -3.55
N ILE A 379 -15.33 -4.37 -3.16
CA ILE A 379 -14.08 -4.17 -3.89
C ILE A 379 -13.56 -5.52 -4.37
N CYS A 380 -13.28 -5.67 -5.67
CA CYS A 380 -12.73 -6.86 -6.30
C CYS A 380 -13.58 -8.11 -5.97
N LEU A 381 -13.12 -9.01 -5.09
CA LEU A 381 -13.94 -10.11 -4.58
C LEU A 381 -15.28 -9.62 -3.98
N GLY A 382 -15.28 -8.43 -3.36
CA GLY A 382 -16.51 -7.82 -2.84
C GLY A 382 -17.57 -7.56 -3.91
N MET A 383 -17.16 -7.24 -5.14
CA MET A 383 -18.06 -7.13 -6.28
C MET A 383 -18.56 -8.51 -6.74
N HIS A 384 -17.68 -9.51 -6.76
CA HIS A 384 -18.05 -10.88 -7.13
C HIS A 384 -19.14 -11.43 -6.19
N VAL A 385 -18.95 -11.30 -4.87
CA VAL A 385 -19.96 -11.80 -3.93
C VAL A 385 -21.26 -10.98 -3.97
N ALA A 386 -21.20 -9.69 -4.32
CA ALA A 386 -22.40 -8.88 -4.52
C ALA A 386 -23.21 -9.35 -5.74
N LEU A 387 -22.54 -9.75 -6.81
CA LEU A 387 -23.17 -10.32 -8.01
C LEU A 387 -23.78 -11.70 -7.72
N VAL A 388 -23.05 -12.56 -7.00
CA VAL A 388 -23.53 -13.89 -6.61
C VAL A 388 -24.77 -13.76 -5.71
N GLU A 389 -24.73 -12.85 -4.72
CA GLU A 389 -25.89 -12.56 -3.87
C GLU A 389 -27.11 -12.17 -4.70
N TYR A 390 -26.93 -11.18 -5.59
CA TYR A 390 -28.01 -10.66 -6.41
C TYR A 390 -28.57 -11.71 -7.38
N ALA A 391 -27.70 -12.48 -8.00
CA ALA A 391 -28.08 -13.58 -8.89
C ALA A 391 -28.91 -14.65 -8.16
N ARG A 392 -28.50 -15.04 -6.96
CA ARG A 392 -29.20 -16.05 -6.14
C ARG A 392 -30.55 -15.55 -5.62
N HIS A 393 -30.60 -14.36 -5.06
CA HIS A 393 -31.74 -13.91 -4.25
C HIS A 393 -32.69 -12.95 -4.97
N VAL A 394 -32.21 -12.28 -6.03
CA VAL A 394 -33.05 -11.36 -6.81
C VAL A 394 -33.38 -11.93 -8.20
N CYS A 395 -32.39 -12.47 -8.92
CA CYS A 395 -32.62 -13.08 -10.23
C CYS A 395 -33.16 -14.53 -10.15
N GLY A 396 -33.17 -15.17 -8.98
CA GLY A 396 -33.67 -16.53 -8.80
C GLY A 396 -32.78 -17.64 -9.39
N LEU A 397 -31.49 -17.34 -9.64
CA LEU A 397 -30.51 -18.30 -10.16
C LEU A 397 -29.94 -19.16 -9.03
N ALA A 398 -30.67 -20.22 -8.67
CA ALA A 398 -30.28 -21.10 -7.59
C ALA A 398 -28.91 -21.74 -7.85
N GLY A 399 -27.99 -21.61 -6.88
CA GLY A 399 -26.62 -22.14 -6.99
C GLY A 399 -25.67 -21.31 -7.84
N ALA A 400 -26.04 -20.07 -8.22
CA ALA A 400 -25.14 -19.13 -8.89
C ALA A 400 -23.88 -18.89 -8.03
N ASP A 401 -22.70 -18.90 -8.65
CA ASP A 401 -21.43 -18.75 -7.95
C ASP A 401 -20.32 -18.24 -8.88
N SER A 402 -19.13 -18.03 -8.31
CA SER A 402 -17.88 -17.90 -9.05
C SER A 402 -17.25 -19.27 -9.28
N THR A 403 -16.66 -19.50 -10.46
CA THR A 403 -15.90 -20.74 -10.72
C THR A 403 -14.62 -20.81 -9.86
N GLU A 404 -14.16 -19.72 -9.25
CA GLU A 404 -13.12 -19.72 -8.22
C GLU A 404 -13.54 -20.50 -6.96
N MET A 405 -14.80 -20.33 -6.54
CA MET A 405 -15.35 -20.94 -5.31
C MET A 405 -15.98 -22.31 -5.58
N ASN A 406 -16.69 -22.41 -6.68
CA ASN A 406 -17.39 -23.63 -7.09
C ASN A 406 -17.23 -23.87 -8.60
N PRO A 407 -16.20 -24.62 -9.04
CA PRO A 407 -16.00 -24.92 -10.46
C PRO A 407 -17.17 -25.64 -11.15
N ALA A 408 -18.04 -26.29 -10.37
CA ALA A 408 -19.20 -27.04 -10.88
C ALA A 408 -20.53 -26.24 -10.77
N THR A 409 -20.47 -24.93 -10.53
CA THR A 409 -21.68 -24.11 -10.40
C THR A 409 -22.57 -24.19 -11.66
N PRO A 410 -23.91 -24.35 -11.50
CA PRO A 410 -24.82 -24.34 -12.64
C PRO A 410 -24.94 -22.94 -13.30
N HIS A 411 -24.59 -21.89 -12.58
CA HIS A 411 -24.64 -20.51 -13.03
C HIS A 411 -23.34 -19.77 -12.71
N PRO A 412 -22.29 -19.90 -13.55
CA PRO A 412 -21.00 -19.24 -13.35
C PRO A 412 -21.12 -17.73 -13.65
N ILE A 413 -21.60 -16.97 -12.66
CA ILE A 413 -21.78 -15.51 -12.76
C ILE A 413 -20.43 -14.79 -12.87
N VAL A 414 -19.42 -15.36 -12.22
CA VAL A 414 -18.02 -14.93 -12.26
C VAL A 414 -17.17 -16.10 -12.70
N ALA A 415 -16.31 -15.91 -13.69
CA ALA A 415 -15.48 -16.97 -14.25
C ALA A 415 -14.18 -16.44 -14.85
N LEU A 416 -13.26 -17.31 -15.20
CA LEU A 416 -12.07 -16.94 -15.98
C LEU A 416 -12.52 -16.50 -17.39
N ILE A 417 -11.88 -15.48 -17.97
CA ILE A 417 -12.18 -15.00 -19.33
C ILE A 417 -12.12 -16.13 -20.35
N THR A 418 -11.18 -17.05 -20.18
CA THR A 418 -11.00 -18.22 -21.07
C THR A 418 -12.15 -19.23 -21.02
N GLU A 419 -12.99 -19.18 -19.99
CA GLU A 419 -14.10 -20.12 -19.80
C GLU A 419 -15.39 -19.69 -20.53
N TRP A 420 -15.55 -18.43 -20.89
CA TRP A 420 -16.79 -17.90 -21.45
C TRP A 420 -16.66 -17.00 -22.70
N MET A 421 -15.45 -16.54 -23.07
CA MET A 421 -15.25 -15.69 -24.26
C MET A 421 -15.30 -16.43 -25.60
N THR A 422 -15.78 -17.63 -25.68
CA THR A 422 -15.89 -18.36 -26.94
C THR A 422 -17.30 -18.29 -27.53
N ALA A 423 -17.70 -17.10 -28.01
CA ALA A 423 -18.87 -17.01 -28.94
C ALA A 423 -18.64 -17.80 -30.24
N ASP A 424 -17.41 -18.22 -30.55
CA ASP A 424 -17.03 -18.97 -31.75
C ASP A 424 -16.65 -20.45 -31.46
N GLY A 425 -16.90 -20.97 -30.24
CA GLY A 425 -16.78 -22.41 -29.94
C GLY A 425 -15.35 -22.95 -29.92
N ARG A 426 -14.33 -22.12 -29.74
CA ARG A 426 -12.93 -22.54 -29.55
C ARG A 426 -12.47 -22.25 -28.15
N THR A 427 -12.42 -23.26 -27.32
CA THR A 427 -11.74 -23.25 -26.02
C THR A 427 -10.24 -23.32 -26.26
N GLU A 428 -9.51 -22.24 -26.07
CA GLU A 428 -8.09 -22.35 -25.78
C GLU A 428 -7.98 -22.77 -24.30
N SER A 429 -7.80 -24.07 -24.08
CA SER A 429 -7.46 -24.60 -22.74
C SER A 429 -6.08 -24.09 -22.38
N ARG A 430 -5.99 -23.07 -21.54
CA ARG A 430 -4.77 -22.74 -20.82
C ARG A 430 -4.68 -23.69 -19.63
N ASP A 431 -3.61 -24.49 -19.65
CA ASP A 431 -3.30 -25.49 -18.66
C ASP A 431 -3.15 -24.86 -17.28
N GLU A 432 -3.73 -25.51 -16.21
CA GLU A 432 -3.60 -25.12 -14.79
C GLU A 432 -2.14 -25.04 -14.31
N SER A 433 -1.19 -25.53 -15.11
CA SER A 433 0.26 -25.48 -14.86
C SER A 433 0.93 -24.20 -15.32
N SER A 434 0.23 -23.28 -16.00
CA SER A 434 0.82 -22.00 -16.40
C SER A 434 0.99 -21.11 -15.17
N ASP A 435 2.19 -20.52 -15.08
CA ASP A 435 2.67 -19.62 -14.02
C ASP A 435 1.54 -18.77 -13.42
N LEU A 436 1.17 -19.02 -12.15
CA LEU A 436 0.04 -18.41 -11.46
C LEU A 436 0.05 -16.87 -11.50
N GLY A 437 1.21 -16.23 -11.75
CA GLY A 437 1.36 -14.78 -11.95
C GLY A 437 1.01 -14.28 -13.36
N GLY A 438 0.94 -15.16 -14.37
CA GLY A 438 0.86 -14.77 -15.80
C GLY A 438 -0.53 -14.45 -16.34
N THR A 439 -1.61 -14.69 -15.56
CA THR A 439 -3.00 -14.52 -16.00
C THR A 439 -3.76 -13.40 -15.28
N MET A 440 -3.12 -12.70 -14.34
CA MET A 440 -3.76 -11.61 -13.59
C MET A 440 -3.81 -10.31 -14.39
N ARG A 441 -4.93 -9.60 -14.31
CA ARG A 441 -4.98 -8.19 -14.67
C ARG A 441 -4.37 -7.40 -13.53
N LEU A 442 -3.31 -6.66 -13.84
CA LEU A 442 -2.49 -5.92 -12.87
C LEU A 442 -2.27 -4.48 -13.33
N GLY A 443 -2.26 -3.56 -12.36
CA GLY A 443 -1.93 -2.16 -12.57
C GLY A 443 -3.08 -1.32 -13.08
N ALA A 444 -2.76 -0.06 -13.42
CA ALA A 444 -3.75 0.93 -13.82
C ALA A 444 -4.32 0.64 -15.21
N GLN A 445 -5.65 0.59 -15.27
CA GLN A 445 -6.38 0.39 -16.51
C GLN A 445 -7.54 1.39 -16.60
N PRO A 446 -7.94 1.79 -17.83
CA PRO A 446 -9.05 2.69 -18.01
C PRO A 446 -10.38 1.98 -17.72
N CYS A 447 -11.27 2.68 -17.01
CA CYS A 447 -12.65 2.29 -16.82
C CYS A 447 -13.56 3.41 -17.35
N HIS A 448 -14.45 3.07 -18.29
CA HIS A 448 -15.45 3.98 -18.87
C HIS A 448 -16.73 3.93 -18.05
N LEU A 449 -17.20 5.08 -17.59
CA LEU A 449 -18.39 5.21 -16.74
C LEU A 449 -19.60 5.61 -17.60
N ASP A 450 -20.73 4.95 -17.38
CA ASP A 450 -21.95 5.22 -18.13
C ASP A 450 -22.59 6.56 -17.72
N ALA A 451 -23.05 7.31 -18.71
CA ALA A 451 -23.75 8.58 -18.50
C ALA A 451 -25.01 8.38 -17.65
N GLY A 452 -25.20 9.23 -16.63
CA GLY A 452 -26.36 9.16 -15.75
C GLY A 452 -26.20 8.20 -14.55
N SER A 453 -25.10 7.43 -14.45
CA SER A 453 -24.84 6.60 -13.29
C SER A 453 -24.43 7.42 -12.06
N LYS A 454 -24.68 6.88 -10.86
CA LYS A 454 -24.19 7.48 -9.58
C LYS A 454 -22.67 7.55 -9.58
N VAL A 455 -22.00 6.48 -10.02
CA VAL A 455 -20.54 6.42 -10.04
C VAL A 455 -19.92 7.50 -10.93
N ARG A 456 -20.52 7.80 -12.10
CA ARG A 456 -20.04 8.90 -12.93
C ARG A 456 -20.20 10.26 -12.25
N ALA A 457 -21.32 10.47 -11.54
CA ALA A 457 -21.53 11.69 -10.75
C ALA A 457 -20.48 11.82 -9.61
N ILE A 458 -20.14 10.70 -8.93
CA ILE A 458 -19.13 10.64 -7.87
C ILE A 458 -17.75 11.03 -8.40
N TYR A 459 -17.31 10.43 -9.50
CA TYR A 459 -16.00 10.72 -10.07
C TYR A 459 -15.92 12.03 -10.87
N GLY A 460 -17.04 12.52 -11.39
CA GLY A 460 -17.11 13.72 -12.23
C GLY A 460 -16.40 13.58 -13.58
N LYS A 461 -16.16 12.34 -14.03
CA LYS A 461 -15.40 12.01 -15.26
C LYS A 461 -16.07 10.88 -16.03
N ASP A 462 -15.88 10.85 -17.35
CA ASP A 462 -16.38 9.77 -18.21
C ASP A 462 -15.44 8.54 -18.22
N THR A 463 -14.17 8.76 -17.94
CA THR A 463 -13.14 7.70 -17.89
C THR A 463 -12.24 7.94 -16.70
N ILE A 464 -11.99 6.89 -15.95
CA ILE A 464 -11.09 6.86 -14.79
C ILE A 464 -9.97 5.86 -15.02
N MET A 465 -8.88 6.03 -14.30
CA MET A 465 -7.75 5.09 -14.28
C MET A 465 -7.65 4.49 -12.89
N GLU A 466 -7.82 3.18 -12.78
CA GLU A 466 -7.79 2.47 -11.49
C GLU A 466 -6.95 1.22 -11.57
N ARG A 467 -6.39 0.79 -10.43
CA ARG A 467 -5.46 -0.35 -10.36
C ARG A 467 -6.20 -1.64 -10.13
N HIS A 468 -5.83 -2.66 -10.91
CA HIS A 468 -6.41 -4.01 -10.88
C HIS A 468 -5.45 -5.00 -10.24
N ARG A 469 -6.03 -6.03 -9.61
CA ARG A 469 -5.34 -7.22 -9.08
C ARG A 469 -6.32 -8.38 -9.00
N HIS A 470 -6.67 -9.00 -10.13
CA HIS A 470 -7.64 -10.11 -10.17
C HIS A 470 -7.46 -10.98 -11.42
N ARG A 471 -8.08 -12.17 -11.41
CA ARG A 471 -8.10 -13.13 -12.51
C ARG A 471 -9.49 -13.40 -13.04
N TYR A 472 -10.48 -13.38 -12.13
CA TYR A 472 -11.86 -13.69 -12.42
C TYR A 472 -12.60 -12.42 -12.82
N GLU A 473 -13.54 -12.59 -13.74
CA GLU A 473 -14.32 -11.51 -14.34
C GLU A 473 -15.80 -11.85 -14.32
N ILE A 474 -16.66 -10.85 -14.44
CA ILE A 474 -18.10 -11.05 -14.58
C ILE A 474 -18.38 -11.71 -15.92
N ASN A 475 -19.20 -12.76 -15.90
CA ASN A 475 -19.62 -13.45 -17.11
C ASN A 475 -20.71 -12.66 -17.85
N ASN A 476 -20.35 -12.13 -19.00
CA ASN A 476 -21.23 -11.28 -19.81
C ASN A 476 -22.55 -11.96 -20.25
N ASN A 477 -22.60 -13.31 -20.25
CA ASN A 477 -23.82 -14.05 -20.63
C ASN A 477 -24.99 -13.82 -19.64
N TYR A 478 -24.74 -13.30 -18.45
CA TYR A 478 -25.75 -13.01 -17.43
C TYR A 478 -26.13 -11.55 -17.33
N LEU A 479 -25.49 -10.64 -18.08
CA LEU A 479 -25.70 -9.19 -17.93
C LEU A 479 -27.14 -8.75 -18.21
N ASP A 480 -27.78 -9.31 -19.24
CA ASP A 480 -29.17 -8.96 -19.57
C ASP A 480 -30.13 -9.37 -18.45
N GLN A 481 -29.88 -10.51 -17.81
CA GLN A 481 -30.69 -11.00 -16.72
C GLN A 481 -30.51 -10.15 -15.45
N LEU A 482 -29.28 -9.74 -15.14
CA LEU A 482 -28.96 -8.83 -14.04
C LEU A 482 -29.59 -7.45 -14.24
N ARG A 483 -29.51 -6.89 -15.46
CA ARG A 483 -30.14 -5.61 -15.83
C ARG A 483 -31.65 -5.68 -15.73
N ALA A 484 -32.27 -6.74 -16.25
CA ALA A 484 -33.71 -6.94 -16.18
C ALA A 484 -34.23 -7.02 -14.74
N ALA A 485 -33.39 -7.47 -13.80
CA ALA A 485 -33.69 -7.50 -12.37
C ALA A 485 -33.41 -6.16 -11.66
N GLY A 486 -32.88 -5.13 -12.35
CA GLY A 486 -32.66 -3.79 -11.80
C GLY A 486 -31.22 -3.45 -11.42
N MET A 487 -30.23 -4.31 -11.71
CA MET A 487 -28.83 -3.98 -11.48
C MET A 487 -28.30 -3.03 -12.56
N GLY A 488 -27.68 -1.93 -12.14
CA GLY A 488 -26.94 -1.03 -13.01
C GLY A 488 -25.54 -1.60 -13.31
N ILE A 489 -25.24 -1.85 -14.57
CA ILE A 489 -23.90 -2.17 -15.07
C ILE A 489 -23.35 -0.87 -15.63
N VAL A 490 -22.44 -0.22 -14.90
CA VAL A 490 -22.16 1.22 -15.07
C VAL A 490 -20.70 1.57 -15.29
N GLY A 491 -19.79 0.60 -15.18
CA GLY A 491 -18.38 0.77 -15.48
C GLY A 491 -17.88 -0.32 -16.41
N TRP A 492 -17.04 0.05 -17.37
CA TRP A 492 -16.58 -0.84 -18.44
C TRP A 492 -15.08 -0.70 -18.67
N SER A 493 -14.40 -1.80 -19.00
CA SER A 493 -13.00 -1.81 -19.43
C SER A 493 -12.76 -0.87 -20.62
N GLY A 494 -11.51 -0.53 -20.90
CA GLY A 494 -11.14 0.41 -21.97
C GLY A 494 -11.65 0.03 -23.35
N ASP A 495 -11.80 -1.26 -23.64
CA ASP A 495 -12.40 -1.82 -24.86
C ASP A 495 -13.93 -2.08 -24.73
N ARG A 496 -14.50 -1.79 -23.57
CA ARG A 496 -15.90 -2.04 -23.20
C ARG A 496 -16.34 -3.50 -23.25
N SER A 497 -15.40 -4.44 -23.16
CA SER A 497 -15.69 -5.87 -23.19
C SER A 497 -15.97 -6.46 -21.81
N LEU A 498 -15.47 -5.84 -20.74
CA LEU A 498 -15.56 -6.34 -19.36
C LEU A 498 -16.24 -5.32 -18.44
N VAL A 499 -16.97 -5.85 -17.47
CA VAL A 499 -17.65 -5.03 -16.44
C VAL A 499 -16.68 -4.69 -15.32
N GLU A 500 -16.57 -3.40 -15.03
CA GLU A 500 -15.68 -2.87 -13.99
C GLU A 500 -16.41 -2.33 -12.76
N MET A 501 -17.67 -1.88 -12.95
CA MET A 501 -18.48 -1.36 -11.84
C MET A 501 -19.95 -1.70 -11.99
N ILE A 502 -20.58 -1.96 -10.85
CA ILE A 502 -22.03 -2.14 -10.70
C ILE A 502 -22.58 -1.19 -9.63
N GLU A 503 -23.85 -0.83 -9.77
CA GLU A 503 -24.61 -0.08 -8.77
C GLU A 503 -26.05 -0.57 -8.68
N LEU A 504 -26.72 -0.34 -7.55
CA LEU A 504 -28.18 -0.48 -7.44
C LEU A 504 -28.81 0.92 -7.44
N PRO A 505 -29.48 1.30 -8.53
CA PRO A 505 -30.04 2.66 -8.68
C PRO A 505 -31.04 3.04 -7.60
N ASP A 506 -31.88 2.11 -7.16
CA ASP A 506 -32.91 2.30 -6.16
C ASP A 506 -32.42 2.22 -4.71
N HIS A 507 -31.15 1.82 -4.50
CA HIS A 507 -30.54 1.79 -3.19
C HIS A 507 -29.91 3.15 -2.84
N PRO A 508 -29.94 3.62 -1.58
CA PRO A 508 -29.32 4.89 -1.18
C PRO A 508 -27.87 5.00 -1.67
N TRP A 509 -27.06 3.99 -1.38
CA TRP A 509 -25.69 3.88 -1.87
C TRP A 509 -25.26 2.40 -1.89
N PHE A 510 -25.21 1.80 -3.06
CA PHE A 510 -24.73 0.43 -3.26
C PHE A 510 -23.90 0.42 -4.52
N VAL A 511 -22.60 0.32 -4.35
CA VAL A 511 -21.62 0.32 -5.44
C VAL A 511 -20.61 -0.79 -5.22
N ALA A 512 -20.21 -1.46 -6.30
CA ALA A 512 -19.08 -2.35 -6.25
C ALA A 512 -18.20 -2.20 -7.50
N CYS A 513 -16.90 -2.41 -7.34
CA CYS A 513 -15.89 -2.26 -8.38
C CYS A 513 -14.94 -3.45 -8.44
N GLN A 514 -14.42 -3.73 -9.65
CA GLN A 514 -13.47 -4.81 -9.89
C GLN A 514 -12.04 -4.42 -9.51
N PHE A 515 -11.72 -3.17 -9.63
CA PHE A 515 -10.42 -2.57 -9.31
C PHE A 515 -10.30 -2.23 -7.81
N HIS A 516 -9.12 -1.75 -7.41
CA HIS A 516 -8.75 -1.41 -6.04
C HIS A 516 -8.57 0.10 -5.87
N PRO A 517 -9.64 0.87 -5.59
CA PRO A 517 -9.58 2.33 -5.44
C PRO A 517 -8.79 2.78 -4.22
N GLU A 518 -8.57 1.89 -3.25
CA GLU A 518 -7.77 2.16 -2.05
C GLU A 518 -6.31 2.48 -2.36
N PHE A 519 -5.75 1.94 -3.46
CA PHE A 519 -4.35 2.17 -3.82
C PHE A 519 -4.05 3.59 -4.30
N THR A 520 -5.05 4.33 -4.73
CA THR A 520 -4.90 5.71 -5.23
C THR A 520 -5.39 6.77 -4.24
N SER A 521 -5.88 6.36 -3.08
CA SER A 521 -6.33 7.28 -2.04
C SER A 521 -5.15 7.97 -1.35
N ASN A 522 -5.27 9.27 -1.08
CA ASN A 522 -4.26 10.07 -0.39
C ASN A 522 -4.90 10.99 0.67
N PRO A 523 -4.14 11.43 1.71
CA PRO A 523 -4.71 12.21 2.82
C PRO A 523 -5.16 13.62 2.42
N ARG A 524 -4.55 14.23 1.39
CA ARG A 524 -4.83 15.59 0.95
C ARG A 524 -6.17 15.72 0.22
N GLY A 525 -6.48 14.79 -0.69
CA GLY A 525 -7.67 14.84 -1.54
C GLY A 525 -8.68 13.72 -1.31
N GLY A 526 -8.33 12.70 -0.53
CA GLY A 526 -9.13 11.49 -0.42
C GLY A 526 -9.18 10.68 -1.73
N HIS A 527 -10.21 9.87 -1.87
CA HIS A 527 -10.59 9.22 -3.12
C HIS A 527 -12.10 9.39 -3.32
N PRO A 528 -12.59 9.79 -4.51
CA PRO A 528 -14.00 10.15 -4.70
C PRO A 528 -14.99 9.08 -4.24
N LEU A 529 -14.71 7.81 -4.56
CA LEU A 529 -15.58 6.69 -4.21
C LEU A 529 -15.70 6.50 -2.68
N PHE A 530 -14.56 6.54 -1.97
CA PHE A 530 -14.56 6.42 -0.50
C PHE A 530 -15.17 7.66 0.17
N THR A 531 -14.92 8.85 -0.35
CA THR A 531 -15.51 10.10 0.17
C THR A 531 -17.03 10.06 0.09
N SER A 532 -17.59 9.69 -1.08
CA SER A 532 -19.02 9.53 -1.27
C SER A 532 -19.62 8.39 -0.42
N TYR A 533 -18.88 7.29 -0.25
CA TYR A 533 -19.32 6.19 0.62
C TYR A 533 -19.47 6.61 2.08
N ILE A 534 -18.50 7.37 2.62
CA ILE A 534 -18.60 7.88 3.99
C ILE A 534 -19.68 8.97 4.12
N GLU A 535 -19.88 9.81 3.11
CA GLU A 535 -21.01 10.74 3.06
C GLU A 535 -22.35 10.01 3.17
N ALA A 536 -22.52 8.90 2.46
CA ALA A 536 -23.72 8.07 2.55
C ALA A 536 -23.86 7.40 3.93
N ALA A 537 -22.76 6.95 4.55
CA ALA A 537 -22.76 6.42 5.92
C ALA A 537 -23.22 7.46 6.94
N ILE A 538 -22.78 8.73 6.81
CA ILE A 538 -23.24 9.84 7.65
C ILE A 538 -24.73 10.09 7.47
N ALA A 539 -25.21 10.05 6.23
CA ALA A 539 -26.64 10.23 5.94
C ALA A 539 -27.49 9.09 6.52
N HIS A 540 -26.98 7.85 6.51
CA HIS A 540 -27.64 6.69 7.12
C HIS A 540 -27.67 6.80 8.66
N ALA A 541 -26.55 7.16 9.30
CA ALA A 541 -26.45 7.31 10.75
C ALA A 541 -27.38 8.38 11.33
N ARG A 542 -27.89 9.30 10.52
CA ARG A 542 -28.83 10.37 10.93
C ARG A 542 -30.30 9.97 10.80
N GLN A 543 -30.61 8.82 10.21
CA GLN A 543 -31.98 8.30 10.08
C GLN A 543 -32.41 7.53 11.34
#